data_a3d60ed8b49f27fdcb87e7ed8a31b136
#
_entry.id   a3d60ed8b49f27fdcb87e7ed8a31b136
#
_cell.length_a   1.000
_cell.length_b   1.000
_cell.length_c   1.000
_cell.angle_alpha   90.00
_cell.angle_beta   90.00
_cell.angle_gamma   90.00
#
_symmetry.space_group_name_H-M   'P 1'
#
loop_
_entity.id
_entity.type
_entity.pdbx_description
1 polymer ?
#
loop_
_entity_poly.entity_id
_entity_poly.type
_entity_poly.pdbx_seq_one_letter_code
_entity_poly.pdbx_strand_id
1 'polypeptide(L)'
;MRNLINFFLALVITGSSLGPVYAEGGYAKKDSPLKPFHELIEDEKYQQAITELDEALRDDPDNADMLNLMAYSQRKLKHFDVAMNYYQKALRIDPQHRGANEYLGELYLQLGQPNKAEERLEVLDKECFFGCDEFDELEAAIAEYRKQNPS
;
A
#
# COMPACT_ATOMS: atom_id res chain seq x y z
N MET A 1 52.78 60.04 14.88
CA MET A 1 53.68 59.16 15.61
C MET A 1 52.80 58.37 16.60
N ARG A 2 52.76 57.15 16.52
CA ARG A 2 52.14 56.05 17.30
C ARG A 2 50.89 55.50 16.65
N ASN A 3 51.14 54.43 15.88
CA ASN A 3 50.16 53.53 15.30
C ASN A 3 49.49 52.72 16.40
N LEU A 4 48.16 52.78 16.44
CA LEU A 4 47.36 51.85 17.21
C LEU A 4 46.67 50.92 16.23
N ILE A 5 47.17 49.71 16.17
CA ILE A 5 46.59 48.59 15.41
C ILE A 5 45.42 48.04 16.20
N ASN A 6 44.20 48.31 15.74
CA ASN A 6 43.02 47.69 16.30
C ASN A 6 42.87 46.27 15.70
N PHE A 7 43.11 45.26 16.54
CA PHE A 7 42.77 43.86 16.25
C PHE A 7 41.25 43.72 16.43
N PHE A 8 40.53 43.64 15.31
CA PHE A 8 39.16 43.15 15.33
C PHE A 8 39.18 41.62 15.39
N LEU A 9 38.86 41.08 16.55
CA LEU A 9 38.62 39.64 16.73
C LEU A 9 37.26 39.29 16.14
N ALA A 10 37.25 38.71 14.94
CA ALA A 10 36.03 38.19 14.30
C ALA A 10 35.61 36.92 15.04
N LEU A 11 34.56 37.03 15.85
CA LEU A 11 33.89 35.89 16.48
C LEU A 11 33.07 35.16 15.40
N VAL A 12 33.60 34.05 14.87
CA VAL A 12 32.85 33.16 13.98
C VAL A 12 31.87 32.35 14.82
N ILE A 13 30.63 32.79 14.89
CA ILE A 13 29.54 32.02 15.46
C ILE A 13 29.14 30.98 14.38
N THR A 14 29.63 29.76 14.52
CA THR A 14 29.13 28.63 13.78
C THR A 14 27.73 28.26 14.32
N GLY A 15 26.72 28.87 13.76
CA GLY A 15 25.34 28.52 14.03
C GLY A 15 25.06 27.12 13.46
N SER A 16 25.14 26.12 14.34
CA SER A 16 24.57 24.81 14.06
C SER A 16 23.06 24.98 14.02
N SER A 17 22.49 25.12 12.81
CA SER A 17 21.05 25.02 12.59
C SER A 17 20.63 23.56 12.82
N LEU A 18 20.22 23.25 14.04
CA LEU A 18 19.39 22.08 14.29
C LEU A 18 18.04 22.35 13.63
N GLY A 19 17.93 21.95 12.36
CA GLY A 19 16.63 21.83 11.68
C GLY A 19 15.77 20.85 12.46
N PRO A 20 14.43 21.04 12.46
CA PRO A 20 13.55 20.08 13.10
C PRO A 20 13.76 18.73 12.44
N VAL A 21 14.23 17.76 13.21
CA VAL A 21 14.21 16.36 12.85
C VAL A 21 12.72 15.99 12.83
N TYR A 22 12.11 16.11 11.67
CA TYR A 22 10.84 15.42 11.44
C TYR A 22 11.17 13.94 11.60
N ALA A 23 10.79 13.37 12.74
CA ALA A 23 10.71 11.94 12.87
C ALA A 23 9.66 11.50 11.85
N GLU A 24 10.13 11.09 10.68
CA GLU A 24 9.34 10.30 9.78
C GLU A 24 8.95 9.05 10.56
N GLY A 25 7.75 9.07 11.12
CA GLY A 25 7.09 7.92 11.73
C GLY A 25 6.63 6.95 10.65
N GLY A 26 7.44 6.79 9.61
CA GLY A 26 7.36 5.65 8.73
C GLY A 26 7.84 4.45 9.51
N TYR A 27 6.94 3.61 9.97
CA TYR A 27 7.27 2.24 10.29
C TYR A 27 7.74 1.58 8.98
N ALA A 28 8.96 1.93 8.56
CA ALA A 28 9.63 1.17 7.54
C ALA A 28 9.68 -0.27 8.06
N LYS A 29 8.86 -1.15 7.49
CA LYS A 29 8.97 -2.60 7.60
C LYS A 29 10.30 -3.04 6.97
N LYS A 30 11.42 -2.57 7.54
CA LYS A 30 12.76 -2.74 6.98
C LYS A 30 13.18 -4.19 6.89
N ASP A 31 12.45 -5.06 7.60
CA ASP A 31 12.72 -6.50 7.73
C ASP A 31 11.45 -7.36 7.49
N SER A 32 10.44 -6.83 6.80
CA SER A 32 9.27 -7.65 6.45
C SER A 32 9.64 -8.69 5.40
N PRO A 33 9.28 -9.97 5.58
CA PRO A 33 9.49 -11.01 4.57
C PRO A 33 8.76 -10.71 3.25
N LEU A 34 7.79 -9.81 3.27
CA LEU A 34 7.03 -9.37 2.09
C LEU A 34 7.72 -8.23 1.31
N LYS A 35 8.77 -7.60 1.87
CA LYS A 35 9.44 -6.47 1.25
C LYS A 35 9.89 -6.72 -0.20
N PRO A 36 10.53 -7.86 -0.54
CA PRO A 36 10.93 -8.11 -1.93
C PRO A 36 9.77 -8.10 -2.91
N PHE A 37 8.61 -8.64 -2.51
CA PHE A 37 7.42 -8.66 -3.35
C PHE A 37 6.81 -7.28 -3.54
N HIS A 38 6.80 -6.44 -2.48
CA HIS A 38 6.37 -5.04 -2.58
C HIS A 38 7.26 -4.25 -3.54
N GLU A 39 8.59 -4.39 -3.46
CA GLU A 39 9.53 -3.73 -4.37
C GLU A 39 9.27 -4.12 -5.85
N LEU A 40 9.01 -5.40 -6.12
CA LEU A 40 8.67 -5.85 -7.47
C LEU A 40 7.34 -5.26 -7.97
N ILE A 41 6.35 -5.14 -7.08
CA ILE A 41 5.04 -4.57 -7.40
C ILE A 41 5.15 -3.06 -7.63
N GLU A 42 5.90 -2.34 -6.81
CA GLU A 42 6.18 -0.90 -6.98
C GLU A 42 6.91 -0.61 -8.30
N ASP A 43 7.83 -1.51 -8.70
CA ASP A 43 8.51 -1.46 -10.00
C ASP A 43 7.64 -1.95 -11.17
N GLU A 44 6.37 -2.28 -10.96
CA GLU A 44 5.43 -2.85 -11.94
C GLU A 44 5.89 -4.18 -12.56
N LYS A 45 6.82 -4.89 -11.91
CA LYS A 45 7.35 -6.20 -12.33
C LYS A 45 6.40 -7.35 -11.92
N TYR A 46 5.12 -7.23 -12.27
CA TYR A 46 4.06 -8.13 -11.81
C TYR A 46 4.32 -9.60 -12.15
N GLN A 47 4.85 -9.89 -13.35
CA GLN A 47 5.14 -11.28 -13.73
C GLN A 47 6.25 -11.89 -12.88
N GLN A 48 7.27 -11.10 -12.50
CA GLN A 48 8.33 -11.55 -11.62
C GLN A 48 7.78 -11.75 -10.18
N ALA A 49 6.98 -10.79 -9.69
CA ALA A 49 6.33 -10.91 -8.38
C ALA A 49 5.49 -12.21 -8.29
N ILE A 50 4.72 -12.54 -9.35
CA ILE A 50 3.94 -13.78 -9.42
C ILE A 50 4.85 -15.02 -9.29
N THR A 51 5.99 -15.04 -9.99
CA THR A 51 6.91 -16.18 -9.96
C THR A 51 7.49 -16.38 -8.57
N GLU A 52 7.97 -15.31 -7.94
CA GLU A 52 8.57 -15.38 -6.60
C GLU A 52 7.53 -15.66 -5.50
N LEU A 53 6.32 -15.11 -5.64
CA LEU A 53 5.19 -15.43 -4.75
C LEU A 53 4.73 -16.88 -4.89
N ASP A 54 4.73 -17.45 -6.10
CA ASP A 54 4.39 -18.87 -6.30
C ASP A 54 5.38 -19.79 -5.58
N GLU A 55 6.67 -19.45 -5.59
CA GLU A 55 7.69 -20.18 -4.86
C GLU A 55 7.48 -20.06 -3.34
N ALA A 56 7.27 -18.84 -2.84
CA ALA A 56 7.08 -18.60 -1.42
C ALA A 56 5.79 -19.25 -0.87
N LEU A 57 4.71 -19.25 -1.65
CA LEU A 57 3.44 -19.89 -1.28
C LEU A 57 3.48 -21.43 -1.27
N ARG A 58 4.54 -22.07 -1.79
CA ARG A 58 4.75 -23.53 -1.59
C ARG A 58 5.16 -23.85 -0.16
N ASP A 59 5.91 -22.94 0.47
CA ASP A 59 6.37 -23.09 1.85
C ASP A 59 5.30 -22.62 2.86
N ASP A 60 4.53 -21.58 2.52
CA ASP A 60 3.46 -21.01 3.35
C ASP A 60 2.18 -20.75 2.54
N PRO A 61 1.42 -21.84 2.22
CA PRO A 61 0.28 -21.78 1.30
C PRO A 61 -0.93 -21.00 1.83
N ASP A 62 -0.99 -20.74 3.12
CA ASP A 62 -2.08 -20.07 3.80
C ASP A 62 -1.69 -18.66 4.29
N ASN A 63 -0.68 -18.06 3.70
CA ASN A 63 -0.28 -16.68 3.97
C ASN A 63 -1.21 -15.71 3.23
N ALA A 64 -2.11 -15.07 3.98
CA ALA A 64 -3.11 -14.16 3.41
C ALA A 64 -2.48 -12.94 2.72
N ASP A 65 -1.41 -12.37 3.28
CA ASP A 65 -0.68 -11.26 2.67
C ASP A 65 -0.09 -11.65 1.31
N MET A 66 0.61 -12.80 1.23
CA MET A 66 1.20 -13.27 -0.04
C MET A 66 0.12 -13.58 -1.09
N LEU A 67 -0.99 -14.18 -0.67
CA LEU A 67 -2.13 -14.45 -1.54
C LEU A 67 -2.76 -13.15 -2.06
N ASN A 68 -2.85 -12.11 -1.23
CA ASN A 68 -3.30 -10.78 -1.63
C ASN A 68 -2.35 -10.16 -2.66
N LEU A 69 -1.03 -10.20 -2.45
CA LEU A 69 -0.03 -9.69 -3.40
C LEU A 69 -0.04 -10.46 -4.73
N MET A 70 -0.24 -11.79 -4.68
CA MET A 70 -0.44 -12.63 -5.87
C MET A 70 -1.68 -12.17 -6.64
N ALA A 71 -2.81 -12.00 -5.96
CA ALA A 71 -4.05 -11.54 -6.56
C ALA A 71 -3.92 -10.15 -7.19
N TYR A 72 -3.28 -9.22 -6.48
CA TYR A 72 -2.99 -7.88 -6.98
C TYR A 72 -2.19 -7.91 -8.28
N SER A 73 -1.08 -8.66 -8.29
CA SER A 73 -0.21 -8.80 -9.47
C SER A 73 -0.97 -9.40 -10.66
N GLN A 74 -1.80 -10.43 -10.44
CA GLN A 74 -2.66 -11.03 -11.47
C GLN A 74 -3.70 -10.02 -11.99
N ARG A 75 -4.31 -9.22 -11.11
CA ARG A 75 -5.27 -8.17 -11.50
C ARG A 75 -4.62 -7.11 -12.38
N LYS A 76 -3.40 -6.66 -12.02
CA LYS A 76 -2.64 -5.68 -12.81
C LYS A 76 -2.32 -6.19 -14.21
N LEU A 77 -2.12 -7.50 -14.38
CA LEU A 77 -1.98 -8.17 -15.67
C LEU A 77 -3.32 -8.51 -16.35
N LYS A 78 -4.45 -8.09 -15.77
CA LYS A 78 -5.83 -8.33 -16.26
C LYS A 78 -6.25 -9.81 -16.26
N HIS A 79 -5.59 -10.65 -15.50
CA HIS A 79 -5.99 -12.04 -15.26
C HIS A 79 -7.07 -12.10 -14.16
N PHE A 80 -8.22 -11.51 -14.42
CA PHE A 80 -9.24 -11.21 -13.40
C PHE A 80 -9.80 -12.45 -12.71
N ASP A 81 -10.02 -13.54 -13.42
CA ASP A 81 -10.52 -14.79 -12.83
C ASP A 81 -9.50 -15.39 -11.85
N VAL A 82 -8.22 -15.33 -12.20
CA VAL A 82 -7.13 -15.81 -11.33
C VAL A 82 -7.00 -14.91 -10.10
N ALA A 83 -7.02 -13.59 -10.28
CA ALA A 83 -7.01 -12.63 -9.20
C ALA A 83 -8.16 -12.83 -8.23
N MET A 84 -9.39 -13.00 -8.75
CA MET A 84 -10.58 -13.29 -7.96
C MET A 84 -10.38 -14.49 -7.03
N ASN A 85 -9.85 -15.60 -7.57
CA ASN A 85 -9.62 -16.81 -6.80
C ASN A 85 -8.63 -16.61 -5.66
N TYR A 86 -7.53 -15.86 -5.90
CA TYR A 86 -6.51 -15.59 -4.88
C TYR A 86 -7.04 -14.63 -3.81
N TYR A 87 -7.76 -13.54 -4.16
CA TYR A 87 -8.40 -12.67 -3.16
C TYR A 87 -9.40 -13.45 -2.29
N GLN A 88 -10.23 -14.29 -2.90
CA GLN A 88 -11.15 -15.13 -2.14
C GLN A 88 -10.43 -16.13 -1.23
N LYS A 89 -9.26 -16.64 -1.66
CA LYS A 89 -8.44 -17.51 -0.81
C LYS A 89 -7.89 -16.73 0.38
N ALA A 90 -7.34 -15.53 0.16
CA ALA A 90 -6.87 -14.66 1.22
C ALA A 90 -7.97 -14.34 2.24
N LEU A 91 -9.17 -13.98 1.76
CA LEU A 91 -10.31 -13.64 2.61
C LEU A 91 -10.98 -14.85 3.29
N ARG A 92 -10.76 -16.08 2.85
CA ARG A 92 -11.14 -17.28 3.62
C ARG A 92 -10.22 -17.50 4.82
N ILE A 93 -8.95 -17.12 4.71
CA ILE A 93 -7.95 -17.23 5.77
C ILE A 93 -8.12 -16.07 6.75
N ASP A 94 -8.17 -14.86 6.24
CA ASP A 94 -8.37 -13.64 7.01
C ASP A 94 -9.52 -12.80 6.39
N PRO A 95 -10.76 -12.97 6.87
CA PRO A 95 -11.93 -12.22 6.36
C PRO A 95 -11.81 -10.69 6.54
N GLN A 96 -10.96 -10.25 7.47
CA GLN A 96 -10.76 -8.85 7.81
C GLN A 96 -9.52 -8.24 7.14
N HIS A 97 -8.82 -8.99 6.29
CA HIS A 97 -7.62 -8.53 5.59
C HIS A 97 -7.94 -7.29 4.75
N ARG A 98 -7.47 -6.12 5.20
CA ARG A 98 -7.83 -4.82 4.63
C ARG A 98 -7.51 -4.73 3.14
N GLY A 99 -6.24 -4.91 2.76
CA GLY A 99 -5.85 -4.83 1.36
C GLY A 99 -6.57 -5.83 0.44
N ALA A 100 -6.93 -7.04 0.93
CA ALA A 100 -7.68 -7.99 0.13
C ALA A 100 -9.15 -7.56 -0.07
N ASN A 101 -9.77 -6.93 0.93
CA ASN A 101 -11.11 -6.36 0.80
C ASN A 101 -11.10 -5.15 -0.14
N GLU A 102 -10.14 -4.23 -0.01
CA GLU A 102 -9.97 -3.09 -0.91
C GLU A 102 -9.79 -3.55 -2.36
N TYR A 103 -8.76 -4.34 -2.64
CA TYR A 103 -8.42 -4.72 -4.03
C TYR A 103 -9.43 -5.65 -4.67
N LEU A 104 -10.13 -6.49 -3.89
CA LEU A 104 -11.27 -7.24 -4.41
C LEU A 104 -12.45 -6.32 -4.73
N GLY A 105 -12.68 -5.28 -3.92
CA GLY A 105 -13.66 -4.24 -4.21
C GLY A 105 -13.37 -3.54 -5.55
N GLU A 106 -12.13 -3.11 -5.75
CA GLU A 106 -11.71 -2.53 -7.04
C GLU A 106 -11.86 -3.50 -8.22
N LEU A 107 -11.54 -4.80 -8.02
CA LEU A 107 -11.76 -5.82 -9.05
C LEU A 107 -13.24 -5.94 -9.39
N TYR A 108 -14.14 -5.89 -8.41
CA TYR A 108 -15.57 -5.89 -8.67
C TYR A 108 -16.03 -4.68 -9.50
N LEU A 109 -15.46 -3.49 -9.26
CA LEU A 109 -15.73 -2.32 -10.09
C LEU A 109 -15.26 -2.53 -11.54
N GLN A 110 -14.06 -3.08 -11.75
CA GLN A 110 -13.53 -3.41 -13.07
C GLN A 110 -14.41 -4.42 -13.81
N LEU A 111 -15.12 -5.29 -13.09
CA LEU A 111 -16.06 -6.28 -13.62
C LEU A 111 -17.51 -5.77 -13.73
N GLY A 112 -17.76 -4.47 -13.45
CA GLY A 112 -19.10 -3.90 -13.51
C GLY A 112 -20.04 -4.37 -12.39
N GLN A 113 -19.52 -4.71 -11.23
CA GLN A 113 -20.26 -5.25 -10.09
C GLN A 113 -20.16 -4.31 -8.84
N PRO A 114 -20.65 -3.05 -8.93
CA PRO A 114 -20.44 -2.06 -7.87
C PRO A 114 -21.07 -2.47 -6.52
N ASN A 115 -22.20 -3.19 -6.53
CA ASN A 115 -22.83 -3.63 -5.28
C ASN A 115 -21.90 -4.55 -4.46
N LYS A 116 -21.10 -5.39 -5.13
CA LYS A 116 -20.13 -6.24 -4.45
C LYS A 116 -18.91 -5.46 -3.94
N ALA A 117 -18.55 -4.38 -4.62
CA ALA A 117 -17.53 -3.46 -4.12
C ALA A 117 -18.00 -2.78 -2.82
N GLU A 118 -19.28 -2.38 -2.76
CA GLU A 118 -19.89 -1.81 -1.56
C GLU A 118 -19.90 -2.80 -0.39
N GLU A 119 -20.18 -4.09 -0.64
CA GLU A 119 -20.05 -5.13 0.39
C GLU A 119 -18.63 -5.24 0.97
N ARG A 120 -17.60 -4.99 0.17
CA ARG A 120 -16.20 -4.95 0.65
C ARG A 120 -15.93 -3.68 1.45
N LEU A 121 -16.46 -2.55 1.01
CA LEU A 121 -16.36 -1.29 1.75
C LEU A 121 -17.02 -1.39 3.13
N GLU A 122 -18.17 -2.06 3.25
CA GLU A 122 -18.83 -2.30 4.54
C GLU A 122 -17.98 -3.13 5.51
N VAL A 123 -17.14 -4.04 5.00
CA VAL A 123 -16.18 -4.77 5.84
C VAL A 123 -15.11 -3.81 6.34
N LEU A 124 -14.53 -3.01 5.44
CA LEU A 124 -13.49 -2.03 5.80
C LEU A 124 -14.01 -0.97 6.78
N ASP A 125 -15.24 -0.49 6.65
CA ASP A 125 -15.85 0.45 7.58
C ASP A 125 -15.87 -0.07 9.02
N LYS A 126 -16.12 -1.36 9.21
CA LYS A 126 -16.11 -2.01 10.53
C LYS A 126 -14.71 -2.19 11.08
N GLU A 127 -13.74 -2.50 10.22
CA GLU A 127 -12.36 -2.78 10.62
C GLU A 127 -11.52 -1.51 10.81
N CYS A 128 -11.90 -0.42 10.17
CA CYS A 128 -11.17 0.85 10.13
C CYS A 128 -11.79 1.90 11.06
N PHE A 129 -12.15 1.54 12.28
CA PHE A 129 -12.85 2.40 13.24
C PHE A 129 -12.20 3.79 13.44
N PHE A 130 -10.89 3.91 13.25
CA PHE A 130 -10.16 5.18 13.32
C PHE A 130 -9.73 5.71 11.94
N GLY A 131 -10.29 5.17 10.85
CA GLY A 131 -9.88 5.45 9.48
C GLY A 131 -8.73 4.54 9.04
N CYS A 132 -8.65 4.28 7.73
CA CYS A 132 -7.53 3.61 7.07
C CYS A 132 -7.54 3.94 5.58
N ASP A 133 -6.37 3.88 4.97
CA ASP A 133 -6.19 4.22 3.56
C ASP A 133 -7.03 3.31 2.66
N GLU A 134 -7.14 2.02 2.99
CA GLU A 134 -7.87 1.02 2.22
C GLU A 134 -9.38 1.32 2.12
N PHE A 135 -9.98 1.88 3.19
CA PHE A 135 -11.37 2.33 3.16
C PHE A 135 -11.52 3.56 2.25
N ASP A 136 -10.67 4.57 2.46
CA ASP A 136 -10.74 5.83 1.72
C ASP A 136 -10.51 5.61 0.22
N GLU A 137 -9.57 4.73 -0.15
CA GLU A 137 -9.25 4.38 -1.53
C GLU A 137 -10.42 3.66 -2.21
N LEU A 138 -11.02 2.66 -1.56
CA LEU A 138 -12.16 1.93 -2.13
C LEU A 138 -13.42 2.82 -2.21
N GLU A 139 -13.69 3.68 -1.21
CA GLU A 139 -14.80 4.63 -1.24
C GLU A 139 -14.65 5.59 -2.43
N ALA A 140 -13.45 6.14 -2.63
CA ALA A 140 -13.15 7.01 -3.75
C ALA A 140 -13.32 6.29 -5.11
N ALA A 141 -12.88 5.04 -5.21
CA ALA A 141 -13.02 4.23 -6.41
C ALA A 141 -14.50 3.96 -6.75
N ILE A 142 -15.33 3.66 -5.76
CA ILE A 142 -16.78 3.47 -5.95
C ILE A 142 -17.44 4.79 -6.39
N ALA A 143 -17.08 5.91 -5.78
CA ALA A 143 -17.62 7.22 -6.14
C ALA A 143 -17.27 7.59 -7.59
N GLU A 144 -16.04 7.36 -8.03
CA GLU A 144 -15.62 7.64 -9.40
C GLU A 144 -16.31 6.69 -10.39
N TYR A 145 -16.46 5.39 -10.06
CA TYR A 145 -17.20 4.43 -10.88
C TYR A 145 -18.64 4.89 -11.12
N ARG A 146 -19.35 5.33 -10.06
CA ARG A 146 -20.73 5.82 -10.16
C ARG A 146 -20.85 7.08 -11.01
N LYS A 147 -19.88 7.98 -10.94
CA LYS A 147 -19.83 9.19 -11.77
C LYS A 147 -19.66 8.87 -13.26
N GLN A 148 -18.88 7.82 -13.58
CA GLN A 148 -18.66 7.39 -14.96
C GLN A 148 -19.82 6.54 -15.49
N ASN A 149 -20.62 5.92 -14.62
CA ASN A 149 -21.72 5.02 -14.97
C ASN A 149 -23.03 5.49 -14.29
N PRO A 150 -23.58 6.64 -14.67
CA PRO A 150 -24.83 7.13 -14.09
C PRO A 150 -25.97 6.18 -14.44
N SER A 151 -26.76 5.78 -13.44
CA SER A 151 -27.95 4.91 -13.59
C SER A 151 -29.14 5.66 -14.21
#